data_92f544f2da1944d9c24296f00252db7f
#
_entry.id   92f544f2da1944d9c24296f00252db7f
#
_cell.length_a   1.000
_cell.length_b   1.000
_cell.length_c   1.000
_cell.angle_alpha   90.00
_cell.angle_beta   90.00
_cell.angle_gamma   90.00
#
_symmetry.space_group_name_H-M   'P 1'
#
loop_
_entity.id
_entity.type
_entity.pdbx_description
1 polymer ?
#
loop_
_entity_poly.entity_id
_entity_poly.type
_entity_poly.pdbx_seq_one_letter_code
_entity_poly.pdbx_strand_id
1 'polypeptide(L)'
;MSSDSSSAKSAPSTSIEKSSVNDLHPEIDLERVPRHVAIIMDGNGRWAVSRGLERNAGHREGIESVREIIRACRDYGVECLTLYAFSIENWNRPKGEVSELMRLLEEYLETELAEVMEHRAQVRSIGRLDRLPPSTRRAVEHAVEKTADNDGMKLVFALSYGGRAEIVDAARRLARDAELGKIDAEGLDEKGFASYLYASDIPDPDLLIRTGAEQRISNFLLWQIAYAELHMSQRMWPEFRRGEFEAAVLDYQRRERRFGLTSEQVSSGSARSSSANESDS
;
A
#
# COMPACT_ATOMS: atom_id res chain seq x y z
N MET A 1 46.63 -36.49 -26.43
CA MET A 1 46.49 -36.81 -24.99
C MET A 1 46.56 -35.55 -24.23
N SER A 2 45.48 -34.98 -23.83
CA SER A 2 45.31 -34.00 -22.74
C SER A 2 43.85 -33.67 -22.66
N SER A 3 43.26 -34.16 -21.62
CA SER A 3 41.87 -33.99 -21.26
C SER A 3 41.68 -32.64 -20.55
N ASP A 4 40.90 -31.75 -21.11
CA ASP A 4 40.44 -30.53 -20.46
C ASP A 4 39.07 -30.78 -19.81
N SER A 5 39.07 -30.79 -18.49
CA SER A 5 37.88 -30.90 -17.66
C SER A 5 37.31 -29.48 -17.41
N SER A 6 36.23 -29.18 -18.12
CA SER A 6 35.42 -27.97 -17.87
C SER A 6 34.67 -28.10 -16.56
N SER A 7 35.09 -27.32 -15.57
CA SER A 7 34.41 -27.15 -14.30
C SER A 7 33.21 -26.21 -14.45
N ALA A 8 32.00 -26.75 -14.46
CA ALA A 8 30.77 -25.96 -14.38
C ALA A 8 30.63 -25.38 -12.96
N LYS A 9 30.71 -24.06 -12.84
CA LYS A 9 30.34 -23.32 -11.64
C LYS A 9 28.83 -23.34 -11.48
N SER A 10 28.35 -24.07 -10.49
CA SER A 10 26.96 -24.00 -10.03
C SER A 10 26.67 -22.64 -9.43
N ALA A 11 25.63 -21.97 -9.91
CA ALA A 11 25.06 -20.78 -9.31
C ALA A 11 24.53 -21.10 -7.90
N PRO A 12 24.63 -20.16 -6.93
CA PRO A 12 24.06 -20.37 -5.62
C PRO A 12 22.53 -20.37 -5.70
N SER A 13 21.91 -21.47 -5.31
CA SER A 13 20.48 -21.54 -5.07
C SER A 13 20.16 -20.72 -3.84
N THR A 14 19.49 -19.59 -4.01
CA THR A 14 18.93 -18.79 -2.93
C THR A 14 17.75 -19.57 -2.35
N SER A 15 17.99 -20.30 -1.26
CA SER A 15 16.94 -20.89 -0.44
C SER A 15 16.14 -19.75 0.21
N ILE A 16 14.89 -19.60 -0.20
CA ILE A 16 13.91 -18.71 0.44
C ILE A 16 13.64 -19.28 1.83
N GLU A 17 14.22 -18.67 2.86
CA GLU A 17 13.91 -19.01 4.25
C GLU A 17 12.45 -18.65 4.54
N LYS A 18 11.68 -19.64 4.99
CA LYS A 18 10.33 -19.43 5.53
C LYS A 18 10.48 -18.58 6.80
N SER A 19 9.99 -17.33 6.76
CA SER A 19 9.89 -16.50 7.95
C SER A 19 9.16 -17.26 9.05
N SER A 20 9.84 -17.57 10.14
CA SER A 20 9.25 -18.25 11.28
C SER A 20 8.49 -17.23 12.14
N VAL A 21 7.43 -17.66 12.81
CA VAL A 21 6.63 -16.87 13.77
C VAL A 21 7.52 -16.21 14.87
N ASN A 22 8.77 -16.65 15.00
CA ASN A 22 9.77 -16.12 15.95
C ASN A 22 10.38 -14.75 15.56
N ASP A 23 10.08 -14.21 14.36
CA ASP A 23 10.65 -12.92 13.90
C ASP A 23 9.74 -11.71 14.12
N LEU A 24 8.59 -11.89 14.78
CA LEU A 24 7.66 -10.80 15.08
C LEU A 24 8.12 -10.00 16.31
N HIS A 25 7.95 -8.68 16.25
CA HIS A 25 8.30 -7.81 17.38
C HIS A 25 7.41 -8.13 18.60
N PRO A 26 8.00 -8.46 19.76
CA PRO A 26 7.26 -9.03 20.92
C PRO A 26 6.25 -8.07 21.57
N GLU A 27 6.39 -6.75 21.34
CA GLU A 27 5.50 -5.74 21.90
C GLU A 27 4.30 -5.43 20.99
N ILE A 28 4.26 -5.95 19.75
CA ILE A 28 3.13 -5.74 18.83
C ILE A 28 2.01 -6.71 19.17
N ASP A 29 0.87 -6.15 19.53
CA ASP A 29 -0.37 -6.88 19.72
C ASP A 29 -1.00 -7.20 18.35
N LEU A 30 -1.04 -8.48 17.98
CA LEU A 30 -1.54 -8.93 16.67
C LEU A 30 -3.05 -8.71 16.50
N GLU A 31 -3.83 -8.59 17.58
CA GLU A 31 -5.26 -8.31 17.50
C GLU A 31 -5.55 -6.82 17.24
N ARG A 32 -4.54 -5.96 17.41
CA ARG A 32 -4.63 -4.51 17.23
C ARG A 32 -3.78 -3.97 16.09
N VAL A 33 -3.40 -4.81 15.14
CA VAL A 33 -2.70 -4.38 13.92
C VAL A 33 -3.68 -3.62 13.02
N PRO A 34 -3.25 -2.52 12.33
CA PRO A 34 -4.10 -1.84 11.38
C PRO A 34 -4.49 -2.79 10.24
N ARG A 35 -5.78 -2.88 9.93
CA ARG A 35 -6.28 -3.73 8.83
C ARG A 35 -5.84 -3.23 7.47
N HIS A 36 -5.81 -1.91 7.30
CA HIS A 36 -5.36 -1.27 6.07
C HIS A 36 -4.28 -0.23 6.35
N VAL A 37 -3.12 -0.44 5.76
CA VAL A 37 -1.98 0.51 5.81
C VAL A 37 -1.82 1.17 4.45
N ALA A 38 -1.77 2.50 4.43
CA ALA A 38 -1.47 3.29 3.23
C ALA A 38 -0.09 3.96 3.38
N ILE A 39 0.75 3.94 2.33
CA ILE A 39 2.12 4.46 2.43
C ILE A 39 2.44 5.44 1.31
N ILE A 40 2.92 6.63 1.68
CA ILE A 40 3.53 7.61 0.77
C ILE A 40 5.05 7.40 0.83
N MET A 41 5.60 6.82 -0.23
CA MET A 41 7.00 6.41 -0.37
C MET A 41 7.89 7.58 -0.79
N ASP A 42 8.13 8.54 0.13
CA ASP A 42 8.89 9.75 -0.15
C ASP A 42 10.36 9.65 0.31
N GLY A 43 11.23 10.41 -0.35
CA GLY A 43 12.64 10.54 -0.01
C GLY A 43 13.61 9.83 -0.95
N ASN A 44 13.15 9.02 -1.91
CA ASN A 44 14.04 8.26 -2.81
C ASN A 44 15.13 9.11 -3.46
N GLY A 45 14.75 10.19 -4.13
CA GLY A 45 15.71 11.08 -4.80
C GLY A 45 16.63 11.82 -3.82
N ARG A 46 16.14 12.23 -2.66
CA ARG A 46 16.95 12.90 -1.61
C ARG A 46 17.98 11.93 -1.01
N TRP A 47 17.57 10.70 -0.78
CA TRP A 47 18.45 9.63 -0.31
C TRP A 47 19.63 9.39 -1.27
N ALA A 48 19.38 9.29 -2.58
CA ALA A 48 20.41 9.11 -3.59
C ALA A 48 21.39 10.31 -3.60
N VAL A 49 20.85 11.53 -3.69
CA VAL A 49 21.66 12.77 -3.74
C VAL A 49 22.53 12.93 -2.48
N SER A 50 22.02 12.61 -1.30
CA SER A 50 22.81 12.67 -0.05
C SER A 50 23.99 11.70 -0.02
N ARG A 51 24.02 10.71 -0.93
CA ARG A 51 25.09 9.70 -1.11
C ARG A 51 25.93 9.92 -2.37
N GLY A 52 25.75 11.06 -3.05
CA GLY A 52 26.46 11.35 -4.30
C GLY A 52 26.01 10.49 -5.48
N LEU A 53 24.82 9.86 -5.39
CA LEU A 53 24.27 9.02 -6.43
C LEU A 53 23.25 9.79 -7.29
N GLU A 54 22.99 9.28 -8.50
CA GLU A 54 21.89 9.77 -9.33
C GLU A 54 20.53 9.48 -8.68
N ARG A 55 19.56 10.38 -8.87
CA ARG A 55 18.22 10.27 -8.25
C ARG A 55 17.54 8.91 -8.47
N ASN A 56 17.74 8.33 -9.65
CA ASN A 56 17.16 7.03 -10.02
C ASN A 56 17.70 5.87 -9.19
N ALA A 57 18.93 5.97 -8.64
CA ALA A 57 19.48 4.96 -7.74
C ALA A 57 18.63 4.80 -6.47
N GLY A 58 18.07 5.90 -5.96
CA GLY A 58 17.17 5.85 -4.80
C GLY A 58 15.85 5.14 -5.09
N HIS A 59 15.31 5.27 -6.30
CA HIS A 59 14.09 4.54 -6.68
C HIS A 59 14.33 3.03 -6.79
N ARG A 60 15.49 2.62 -7.33
CA ARG A 60 15.88 1.20 -7.37
C ARG A 60 16.06 0.62 -5.97
N GLU A 61 16.77 1.32 -5.10
CA GLU A 61 16.92 0.89 -3.70
C GLU A 61 15.59 0.86 -2.96
N GLY A 62 14.67 1.76 -3.29
CA GLY A 62 13.32 1.80 -2.73
C GLY A 62 12.49 0.55 -3.03
N ILE A 63 12.84 -0.25 -4.05
CA ILE A 63 12.17 -1.53 -4.35
C ILE A 63 12.41 -2.53 -3.21
N GLU A 64 13.60 -2.55 -2.63
CA GLU A 64 13.88 -3.42 -1.48
C GLU A 64 13.00 -3.07 -0.27
N SER A 65 12.75 -1.77 -0.04
CA SER A 65 11.78 -1.36 0.98
C SER A 65 10.37 -1.84 0.67
N VAL A 66 9.95 -1.80 -0.61
CA VAL A 66 8.64 -2.34 -1.02
C VAL A 66 8.54 -3.82 -0.65
N ARG A 67 9.54 -4.63 -1.00
CA ARG A 67 9.59 -6.07 -0.69
C ARG A 67 9.50 -6.35 0.81
N GLU A 68 10.34 -5.68 1.59
CA GLU A 68 10.35 -5.88 3.06
C GLU A 68 9.03 -5.46 3.71
N ILE A 69 8.44 -4.35 3.28
CA ILE A 69 7.17 -3.87 3.84
C ILE A 69 6.00 -4.77 3.47
N ILE A 70 5.95 -5.28 2.24
CA ILE A 70 4.93 -6.25 1.84
C ILE A 70 5.02 -7.51 2.69
N ARG A 71 6.24 -8.02 2.90
CA ARG A 71 6.47 -9.18 3.77
C ARG A 71 6.08 -8.89 5.22
N ALA A 72 6.48 -7.74 5.76
CA ALA A 72 6.11 -7.31 7.10
C ALA A 72 4.58 -7.21 7.26
N CYS A 73 3.89 -6.53 6.34
CA CYS A 73 2.42 -6.42 6.35
C CYS A 73 1.75 -7.81 6.37
N ARG A 74 2.21 -8.73 5.53
CA ARG A 74 1.71 -10.11 5.51
C ARG A 74 1.96 -10.83 6.84
N ASP A 75 3.18 -10.75 7.37
CA ASP A 75 3.58 -11.45 8.59
C ASP A 75 2.79 -10.96 9.82
N TYR A 76 2.39 -9.67 9.84
CA TYR A 76 1.55 -9.08 10.87
C TYR A 76 0.05 -9.19 10.60
N GLY A 77 -0.37 -9.80 9.50
CA GLY A 77 -1.79 -10.01 9.18
C GLY A 77 -2.53 -8.76 8.70
N VAL A 78 -1.83 -7.78 8.14
CA VAL A 78 -2.44 -6.62 7.46
C VAL A 78 -3.28 -7.13 6.29
N GLU A 79 -4.55 -6.73 6.22
CA GLU A 79 -5.48 -7.19 5.17
C GLU A 79 -5.28 -6.43 3.84
N CYS A 80 -4.87 -5.16 3.92
CA CYS A 80 -4.69 -4.30 2.77
C CYS A 80 -3.47 -3.39 2.92
N LEU A 81 -2.64 -3.31 1.88
CA LEU A 81 -1.53 -2.37 1.77
C LEU A 81 -1.69 -1.52 0.51
N THR A 82 -1.85 -0.21 0.67
CA THR A 82 -1.89 0.72 -0.47
C THR A 82 -0.60 1.53 -0.58
N LEU A 83 0.09 1.39 -1.71
CA LEU A 83 1.34 2.07 -2.00
C LEU A 83 1.12 3.23 -2.98
N TYR A 84 1.52 4.46 -2.61
CA TYR A 84 1.50 5.61 -3.52
C TYR A 84 2.68 5.56 -4.48
N ALA A 85 2.56 4.72 -5.50
CA ALA A 85 3.66 4.44 -6.43
C ALA A 85 3.89 5.56 -7.45
N PHE A 86 2.82 6.21 -7.96
CA PHE A 86 2.94 7.29 -8.92
C PHE A 86 1.76 8.27 -8.87
N SER A 87 2.03 9.52 -8.46
CA SER A 87 1.00 10.55 -8.40
C SER A 87 0.75 11.22 -9.76
N ILE A 88 -0.42 11.86 -9.91
CA ILE A 88 -0.72 12.68 -11.11
C ILE A 88 0.32 13.80 -11.27
N GLU A 89 0.79 14.39 -10.18
CA GLU A 89 1.78 15.46 -10.18
C GLU A 89 3.15 14.99 -10.67
N ASN A 90 3.47 13.69 -10.56
CA ASN A 90 4.75 13.13 -11.01
C ASN A 90 4.92 13.18 -12.53
N TRP A 91 3.84 13.32 -13.31
CA TRP A 91 3.95 13.53 -14.75
C TRP A 91 4.72 14.81 -15.13
N ASN A 92 4.84 15.77 -14.20
CA ASN A 92 5.60 17.01 -14.41
C ASN A 92 7.11 16.83 -14.17
N ARG A 93 7.58 15.65 -13.77
CA ARG A 93 9.00 15.34 -13.60
C ARG A 93 9.70 15.23 -14.94
N PRO A 94 11.06 15.31 -14.98
CA PRO A 94 11.82 15.06 -16.19
C PRO A 94 11.44 13.73 -16.85
N LYS A 95 11.29 13.73 -18.17
CA LYS A 95 10.83 12.53 -18.92
C LYS A 95 11.67 11.28 -18.64
N GLY A 96 12.99 11.42 -18.45
CA GLY A 96 13.89 10.31 -18.12
C GLY A 96 13.58 9.69 -16.75
N GLU A 97 13.24 10.51 -15.73
CA GLU A 97 12.84 10.02 -14.42
C GLU A 97 11.50 9.28 -14.51
N VAL A 98 10.52 9.85 -15.23
CA VAL A 98 9.22 9.20 -15.43
C VAL A 98 9.37 7.85 -16.14
N SER A 99 10.14 7.79 -17.23
CA SER A 99 10.38 6.55 -17.97
C SER A 99 11.05 5.48 -17.10
N GLU A 100 12.01 5.87 -16.28
CA GLU A 100 12.66 4.93 -15.34
C GLU A 100 11.70 4.41 -14.28
N LEU A 101 10.83 5.26 -13.73
CA LEU A 101 9.81 4.83 -12.77
C LEU A 101 8.82 3.83 -13.38
N MET A 102 8.39 4.04 -14.63
CA MET A 102 7.53 3.09 -15.34
C MET A 102 8.23 1.76 -15.58
N ARG A 103 9.51 1.80 -16.02
CA ARG A 103 10.32 0.60 -16.21
C ARG A 103 10.50 -0.19 -14.91
N LEU A 104 10.80 0.48 -13.80
CA LEU A 104 10.94 -0.15 -12.49
C LEU A 104 9.63 -0.80 -12.01
N LEU A 105 8.49 -0.17 -12.29
CA LEU A 105 7.18 -0.76 -11.97
C LEU A 105 6.93 -2.02 -12.80
N GLU A 106 7.21 -1.98 -14.13
CA GLU A 106 7.08 -3.14 -15.02
C GLU A 106 7.95 -4.30 -14.54
N GLU A 107 9.23 -4.03 -14.28
CA GLU A 107 10.19 -5.02 -13.78
C GLU A 107 9.75 -5.62 -12.43
N TYR A 108 9.29 -4.78 -11.51
CA TYR A 108 8.78 -5.23 -10.21
C TYR A 108 7.59 -6.18 -10.37
N LEU A 109 6.58 -5.78 -11.15
CA LEU A 109 5.38 -6.60 -11.35
C LEU A 109 5.70 -7.95 -12.02
N GLU A 110 6.69 -7.99 -12.92
CA GLU A 110 7.13 -9.22 -13.58
C GLU A 110 7.91 -10.13 -12.63
N THR A 111 8.86 -9.57 -11.88
CA THR A 111 9.74 -10.36 -11.01
C THR A 111 9.07 -10.86 -9.75
N GLU A 112 8.16 -10.07 -9.16
CA GLU A 112 7.52 -10.41 -7.87
C GLU A 112 6.21 -11.19 -8.02
N LEU A 113 5.69 -11.36 -9.25
CA LEU A 113 4.41 -12.02 -9.47
C LEU A 113 4.38 -13.46 -8.90
N ALA A 114 5.49 -14.19 -8.98
CA ALA A 114 5.58 -15.54 -8.44
C ALA A 114 5.44 -15.55 -6.91
N GLU A 115 6.11 -14.64 -6.18
CA GLU A 115 6.00 -14.50 -4.72
C GLU A 115 4.59 -14.05 -4.32
N VAL A 116 4.00 -13.11 -5.07
CA VAL A 116 2.61 -12.65 -4.87
C VAL A 116 1.62 -13.81 -4.99
N MET A 117 1.79 -14.68 -5.99
CA MET A 117 0.95 -15.86 -6.20
C MET A 117 1.15 -16.91 -5.10
N GLU A 118 2.40 -17.18 -4.70
CA GLU A 118 2.72 -18.14 -3.63
C GLU A 118 2.03 -17.75 -2.31
N HIS A 119 2.00 -16.45 -2.00
CA HIS A 119 1.38 -15.93 -0.79
C HIS A 119 -0.10 -15.55 -0.97
N ARG A 120 -0.69 -15.89 -2.11
CA ARG A 120 -2.10 -15.62 -2.43
C ARG A 120 -2.49 -14.16 -2.26
N ALA A 121 -1.54 -13.21 -2.39
CA ALA A 121 -1.85 -11.78 -2.34
C ALA A 121 -2.58 -11.36 -3.62
N GLN A 122 -3.56 -10.46 -3.50
CA GLN A 122 -4.34 -9.94 -4.61
C GLN A 122 -3.82 -8.56 -5.03
N VAL A 123 -3.27 -8.46 -6.23
CA VAL A 123 -2.85 -7.17 -6.80
C VAL A 123 -4.06 -6.37 -7.25
N ARG A 124 -4.11 -5.12 -6.84
CA ARG A 124 -5.14 -4.15 -7.25
C ARG A 124 -4.45 -2.86 -7.71
N SER A 125 -5.15 -2.08 -8.49
CA SER A 125 -4.65 -0.76 -8.92
C SER A 125 -5.75 0.28 -8.86
N ILE A 126 -5.39 1.50 -8.43
CA ILE A 126 -6.26 2.68 -8.40
C ILE A 126 -5.60 3.84 -9.13
N GLY A 127 -6.42 4.73 -9.69
CA GLY A 127 -5.99 5.90 -10.43
C GLY A 127 -6.30 5.85 -11.92
N ARG A 128 -5.69 6.74 -12.69
CA ARG A 128 -5.95 6.90 -14.13
C ARG A 128 -4.97 6.07 -14.95
N LEU A 129 -5.24 4.77 -15.05
CA LEU A 129 -4.38 3.80 -15.75
C LEU A 129 -4.32 4.05 -17.27
N ASP A 130 -5.33 4.70 -17.83
CA ASP A 130 -5.37 5.14 -19.24
C ASP A 130 -4.24 6.11 -19.60
N ARG A 131 -3.64 6.79 -18.61
CA ARG A 131 -2.50 7.70 -18.79
C ARG A 131 -1.14 7.01 -18.78
N LEU A 132 -1.08 5.75 -18.35
CA LEU A 132 0.17 4.99 -18.32
C LEU A 132 0.64 4.62 -19.72
N PRO A 133 1.96 4.46 -19.97
CA PRO A 133 2.45 3.87 -21.19
C PRO A 133 1.80 2.50 -21.45
N PRO A 134 1.56 2.13 -22.72
CA PRO A 134 0.87 0.88 -23.03
C PRO A 134 1.55 -0.38 -22.47
N SER A 135 2.88 -0.41 -22.36
CA SER A 135 3.63 -1.51 -21.74
C SER A 135 3.34 -1.61 -20.24
N THR A 136 3.48 -0.50 -19.53
CA THR A 136 3.24 -0.42 -18.08
C THR A 136 1.79 -0.78 -17.75
N ARG A 137 0.85 -0.26 -18.53
CA ARG A 137 -0.57 -0.58 -18.35
C ARG A 137 -0.83 -2.08 -18.50
N ARG A 138 -0.29 -2.73 -19.55
CA ARG A 138 -0.43 -4.18 -19.74
C ARG A 138 0.20 -4.99 -18.61
N ALA A 139 1.35 -4.57 -18.08
CA ALA A 139 1.98 -5.24 -16.94
C ALA A 139 1.10 -5.19 -15.69
N VAL A 140 0.50 -4.02 -15.41
CA VAL A 140 -0.45 -3.84 -14.29
C VAL A 140 -1.70 -4.71 -14.48
N GLU A 141 -2.34 -4.63 -15.66
CA GLU A 141 -3.54 -5.39 -16.00
C GLU A 141 -3.28 -6.91 -15.89
N HIS A 142 -2.12 -7.38 -16.37
CA HIS A 142 -1.71 -8.77 -16.25
C HIS A 142 -1.55 -9.22 -14.80
N ALA A 143 -0.87 -8.44 -13.96
CA ALA A 143 -0.71 -8.77 -12.54
C ALA A 143 -2.06 -8.80 -11.81
N VAL A 144 -2.96 -7.85 -12.07
CA VAL A 144 -4.32 -7.82 -11.51
C VAL A 144 -5.11 -9.06 -11.93
N GLU A 145 -5.11 -9.41 -13.22
CA GLU A 145 -5.83 -10.57 -13.77
C GLU A 145 -5.31 -11.89 -13.18
N LYS A 146 -3.97 -12.06 -13.14
CA LYS A 146 -3.34 -13.29 -12.63
C LYS A 146 -3.61 -13.55 -11.15
N THR A 147 -3.82 -12.50 -10.37
CA THR A 147 -4.02 -12.60 -8.92
C THR A 147 -5.48 -12.39 -8.50
N ALA A 148 -6.42 -12.30 -9.46
CA ALA A 148 -7.82 -11.97 -9.20
C ALA A 148 -8.52 -12.94 -8.22
N ASP A 149 -8.19 -14.23 -8.30
CA ASP A 149 -8.78 -15.28 -7.46
C ASP A 149 -8.04 -15.50 -6.13
N ASN A 150 -7.00 -14.72 -5.85
CA ASN A 150 -6.29 -14.79 -4.59
C ASN A 150 -7.12 -14.18 -3.46
N ASP A 151 -7.05 -14.78 -2.27
CA ASP A 151 -7.84 -14.40 -1.08
C ASP A 151 -6.98 -13.88 0.09
N GLY A 152 -5.68 -13.70 -0.13
CA GLY A 152 -4.76 -13.13 0.83
C GLY A 152 -4.80 -11.60 0.88
N MET A 153 -3.71 -10.99 1.35
CA MET A 153 -3.57 -9.54 1.47
C MET A 153 -3.82 -8.82 0.14
N LYS A 154 -4.62 -7.76 0.15
CA LYS A 154 -4.80 -6.87 -1.00
C LYS A 154 -3.61 -5.90 -1.11
N LEU A 155 -2.84 -6.01 -2.20
CA LEU A 155 -1.73 -5.12 -2.51
C LEU A 155 -2.18 -4.11 -3.58
N VAL A 156 -2.40 -2.88 -3.18
CA VAL A 156 -2.97 -1.82 -4.01
C VAL A 156 -1.89 -0.83 -4.46
N PHE A 157 -1.70 -0.70 -5.76
CA PHE A 157 -0.82 0.31 -6.35
C PHE A 157 -1.63 1.53 -6.80
N ALA A 158 -1.40 2.69 -6.19
CA ALA A 158 -1.94 3.96 -6.63
C ALA A 158 -1.05 4.53 -7.75
N LEU A 159 -1.56 4.50 -9.00
CA LEU A 159 -0.84 4.79 -10.23
C LEU A 159 -1.52 5.93 -11.01
N SER A 160 -0.75 6.96 -11.38
CA SER A 160 -1.33 8.18 -11.97
C SER A 160 -2.53 8.67 -11.13
N TYR A 161 -2.36 8.55 -9.79
CA TYR A 161 -3.42 8.75 -8.82
C TYR A 161 -3.37 10.16 -8.21
N GLY A 162 -4.53 10.68 -7.84
CA GLY A 162 -4.71 11.89 -7.04
C GLY A 162 -6.13 11.95 -6.50
N GLY A 163 -6.29 12.16 -5.19
CA GLY A 163 -7.59 12.10 -4.51
C GLY A 163 -8.62 13.10 -5.04
N ARG A 164 -8.18 14.32 -5.42
CA ARG A 164 -9.09 15.28 -6.06
C ARG A 164 -9.62 14.78 -7.41
N ALA A 165 -8.75 14.12 -8.19
CA ALA A 165 -9.15 13.53 -9.47
C ALA A 165 -10.10 12.36 -9.27
N GLU A 166 -9.85 11.50 -8.29
CA GLU A 166 -10.73 10.40 -7.91
C GLU A 166 -12.13 10.88 -7.55
N ILE A 167 -12.23 11.90 -6.68
CA ILE A 167 -13.51 12.50 -6.26
C ILE A 167 -14.26 13.06 -7.48
N VAL A 168 -13.57 13.77 -8.38
CA VAL A 168 -14.19 14.29 -9.61
C VAL A 168 -14.64 13.17 -10.54
N ASP A 169 -13.86 12.10 -10.67
CA ASP A 169 -14.22 10.95 -11.50
C ASP A 169 -15.39 10.16 -10.90
N ALA A 170 -15.48 10.04 -9.57
CA ALA A 170 -16.63 9.49 -8.85
C ALA A 170 -17.88 10.34 -9.06
N ALA A 171 -17.80 11.66 -8.89
CA ALA A 171 -18.90 12.58 -9.12
C ALA A 171 -19.43 12.52 -10.55
N ARG A 172 -18.56 12.38 -11.56
CA ARG A 172 -18.96 12.22 -12.96
C ARG A 172 -19.71 10.91 -13.21
N ARG A 173 -19.28 9.79 -12.59
CA ARG A 173 -19.97 8.51 -12.69
C ARG A 173 -21.34 8.58 -12.04
N LEU A 174 -21.41 9.13 -10.86
CA LEU A 174 -22.63 9.35 -10.10
C LEU A 174 -23.63 10.21 -10.87
N ALA A 175 -23.19 11.35 -11.45
CA ALA A 175 -24.06 12.21 -12.26
C ALA A 175 -24.67 11.49 -13.47
N ARG A 176 -23.89 10.65 -14.16
CA ARG A 176 -24.38 9.83 -15.27
C ARG A 176 -25.41 8.81 -14.82
N ASP A 177 -25.18 8.15 -13.68
CA ASP A 177 -26.12 7.16 -13.17
C ASP A 177 -27.42 7.79 -12.65
N ALA A 178 -27.34 9.02 -12.09
CA ALA A 178 -28.51 9.80 -11.76
C ALA A 178 -29.31 10.23 -13.02
N GLU A 179 -28.64 10.71 -14.07
CA GLU A 179 -29.25 11.05 -15.35
C GLU A 179 -29.95 9.85 -16.00
N LEU A 180 -29.38 8.64 -15.83
CA LEU A 180 -29.96 7.39 -16.32
C LEU A 180 -31.06 6.81 -15.40
N GLY A 181 -31.38 7.48 -14.29
CA GLY A 181 -32.37 7.02 -13.31
C GLY A 181 -31.99 5.77 -12.54
N LYS A 182 -30.69 5.43 -12.49
CA LYS A 182 -30.17 4.27 -11.74
C LYS A 182 -30.04 4.52 -10.25
N ILE A 183 -29.92 5.79 -9.85
CA ILE A 183 -29.83 6.23 -8.46
C ILE A 183 -30.75 7.41 -8.22
N ASP A 184 -31.25 7.53 -7.00
CA ASP A 184 -31.93 8.72 -6.48
C ASP A 184 -30.90 9.63 -5.82
N ALA A 185 -30.69 10.82 -6.38
CA ALA A 185 -29.71 11.78 -5.87
C ALA A 185 -30.10 12.34 -4.49
N GLU A 186 -31.41 12.41 -4.16
CA GLU A 186 -31.89 12.90 -2.85
C GLU A 186 -31.62 11.88 -1.73
N GLY A 187 -31.54 10.59 -2.06
CA GLY A 187 -31.20 9.51 -1.11
C GLY A 187 -29.71 9.21 -0.99
N LEU A 188 -28.84 9.97 -1.66
CA LEU A 188 -27.40 9.72 -1.65
C LEU A 188 -26.77 10.12 -0.31
N ASP A 189 -26.18 9.14 0.36
CA ASP A 189 -25.37 9.33 1.56
C ASP A 189 -23.85 9.18 1.28
N GLU A 190 -23.03 9.34 2.32
CA GLU A 190 -21.56 9.21 2.23
C GLU A 190 -21.14 7.81 1.75
N LYS A 191 -21.83 6.76 2.19
CA LYS A 191 -21.57 5.37 1.79
C LYS A 191 -21.93 5.15 0.32
N GLY A 192 -23.05 5.69 -0.12
CA GLY A 192 -23.47 5.68 -1.51
C GLY A 192 -22.44 6.39 -2.41
N PHE A 193 -21.93 7.56 -2.01
CA PHE A 193 -20.87 8.25 -2.74
C PHE A 193 -19.57 7.45 -2.75
N ALA A 194 -19.16 6.87 -1.61
CA ALA A 194 -17.94 6.06 -1.50
C ALA A 194 -17.93 4.87 -2.47
N SER A 195 -19.12 4.30 -2.80
CA SER A 195 -19.23 3.22 -3.79
C SER A 195 -18.78 3.61 -5.20
N TYR A 196 -18.69 4.91 -5.49
CA TYR A 196 -18.19 5.44 -6.76
C TYR A 196 -16.69 5.76 -6.72
N LEU A 197 -16.01 5.66 -5.58
CA LEU A 197 -14.56 5.83 -5.51
C LEU A 197 -13.83 4.62 -6.10
N TYR A 198 -12.52 4.77 -6.36
CA TYR A 198 -11.70 3.66 -6.82
C TYR A 198 -11.59 2.59 -5.72
N ALA A 199 -11.66 1.31 -6.12
CA ALA A 199 -11.55 0.18 -5.19
C ALA A 199 -12.45 0.30 -3.94
N SER A 200 -13.73 0.63 -4.15
CA SER A 200 -14.75 0.84 -3.12
C SER A 200 -15.04 -0.41 -2.25
N ASP A 201 -14.51 -1.57 -2.62
CA ASP A 201 -14.55 -2.84 -1.89
C ASP A 201 -13.38 -3.02 -0.90
N ILE A 202 -12.49 -2.04 -0.80
CA ILE A 202 -11.37 -2.01 0.14
C ILE A 202 -11.76 -1.14 1.35
N PRO A 203 -11.48 -1.57 2.59
CA PRO A 203 -11.74 -0.73 3.76
C PRO A 203 -10.89 0.55 3.72
N ASP A 204 -11.35 1.61 4.37
CA ASP A 204 -10.56 2.82 4.55
C ASP A 204 -9.26 2.54 5.33
N PRO A 205 -8.16 3.27 5.06
CA PRO A 205 -6.92 3.10 5.80
C PRO A 205 -7.08 3.40 7.29
N ASP A 206 -6.58 2.51 8.14
CA ASP A 206 -6.44 2.74 9.57
C ASP A 206 -5.19 3.56 9.87
N LEU A 207 -4.11 3.33 9.12
CA LEU A 207 -2.81 3.97 9.27
C LEU A 207 -2.28 4.47 7.94
N LEU A 208 -1.98 5.77 7.87
CA LEU A 208 -1.23 6.39 6.79
C LEU A 208 0.21 6.66 7.25
N ILE A 209 1.18 6.05 6.58
CA ILE A 209 2.60 6.29 6.80
C ILE A 209 3.14 7.19 5.69
N ARG A 210 3.90 8.22 6.05
CA ARG A 210 4.69 8.99 5.09
C ARG A 210 6.14 9.04 5.51
N THR A 211 7.03 8.68 4.58
CA THR A 211 8.49 8.72 4.76
C THR A 211 9.08 10.05 4.29
N GLY A 212 10.37 10.29 4.57
CA GLY A 212 11.11 11.43 4.04
C GLY A 212 10.91 12.74 4.80
N ALA A 213 10.53 12.72 6.08
CA ALA A 213 10.41 13.88 6.97
C ALA A 213 9.38 14.95 6.53
N GLU A 214 8.43 14.60 5.68
CA GLU A 214 7.41 15.51 5.16
C GLU A 214 6.08 15.34 5.90
N GLN A 215 5.41 16.46 6.22
CA GLN A 215 4.18 16.49 7.03
C GLN A 215 2.95 16.91 6.22
N ARG A 216 2.75 16.29 5.07
CA ARG A 216 1.58 16.52 4.20
C ARG A 216 1.13 15.22 3.55
N ILE A 217 -0.14 15.14 3.17
CA ILE A 217 -0.74 13.95 2.54
C ILE A 217 -0.68 13.95 1.01
N SER A 218 -0.25 15.05 0.42
CA SER A 218 0.04 15.20 -1.03
C SER A 218 -1.05 14.64 -1.95
N ASN A 219 -2.31 14.99 -1.69
CA ASN A 219 -3.44 14.59 -2.53
C ASN A 219 -3.67 13.05 -2.57
N PHE A 220 -3.23 12.33 -1.52
CA PHE A 220 -3.37 10.88 -1.42
C PHE A 220 -4.61 10.49 -0.60
N LEU A 221 -5.49 9.64 -1.15
CA LEU A 221 -6.66 9.03 -0.52
C LEU A 221 -7.53 10.01 0.28
N LEU A 222 -7.79 11.22 -0.26
CA LEU A 222 -8.40 12.35 0.48
C LEU A 222 -9.72 12.00 1.18
N TRP A 223 -10.55 11.16 0.58
CA TRP A 223 -11.80 10.71 1.16
C TRP A 223 -11.55 9.63 2.22
N GLN A 224 -10.76 8.64 1.86
CA GLN A 224 -10.59 7.41 2.62
C GLN A 224 -9.78 7.60 3.92
N ILE A 225 -8.87 8.61 3.99
CA ILE A 225 -8.02 8.84 5.17
C ILE A 225 -8.65 9.79 6.20
N ALA A 226 -9.94 10.09 6.09
CA ALA A 226 -10.62 11.05 6.97
C ALA A 226 -10.45 10.73 8.46
N TYR A 227 -10.34 9.43 8.80
CA TYR A 227 -10.16 8.93 10.17
C TYR A 227 -8.91 8.07 10.34
N ALA A 228 -7.99 8.10 9.38
CA ALA A 228 -6.73 7.39 9.47
C ALA A 228 -5.79 8.03 10.50
N GLU A 229 -5.09 7.19 11.27
CA GLU A 229 -3.96 7.65 12.06
C GLU A 229 -2.77 7.97 11.15
N LEU A 230 -2.03 9.05 11.44
CA LEU A 230 -0.93 9.51 10.62
C LEU A 230 0.41 9.23 11.32
N HIS A 231 1.32 8.52 10.65
CA HIS A 231 2.70 8.34 11.09
C HIS A 231 3.67 8.99 10.09
N MET A 232 4.32 10.07 10.52
CA MET A 232 5.29 10.83 9.69
C MET A 232 6.71 10.44 10.06
N SER A 233 7.31 9.53 9.26
CA SER A 233 8.67 9.04 9.49
C SER A 233 9.73 10.04 9.02
N GLN A 234 10.78 10.20 9.83
CA GLN A 234 11.99 10.97 9.46
C GLN A 234 12.86 10.19 8.46
N ARG A 235 12.72 8.87 8.37
CA ARG A 235 13.47 8.03 7.44
C ARG A 235 13.05 8.27 6.01
N MET A 236 14.00 8.27 5.09
CA MET A 236 13.75 8.26 3.66
C MET A 236 13.30 6.86 3.22
N TRP A 237 12.47 6.74 2.18
CA TRP A 237 11.90 5.46 1.78
C TRP A 237 12.92 4.32 1.61
N PRO A 238 14.10 4.50 0.97
CA PRO A 238 15.09 3.43 0.86
C PRO A 238 15.65 2.92 2.20
N GLU A 239 15.44 3.64 3.30
CA GLU A 239 15.85 3.25 4.66
C GLU A 239 14.68 2.82 5.53
N PHE A 240 13.46 2.93 5.02
CA PHE A 240 12.26 2.51 5.73
C PHE A 240 12.06 1.01 5.51
N ARG A 241 12.46 0.24 6.50
CA ARG A 241 12.46 -1.21 6.49
C ARG A 241 11.51 -1.76 7.54
N ARG A 242 11.54 -3.07 7.75
CA ARG A 242 10.69 -3.78 8.72
C ARG A 242 10.66 -3.11 10.10
N GLY A 243 11.82 -2.80 10.67
CA GLY A 243 11.89 -2.19 12.02
C GLY A 243 11.20 -0.82 12.12
N GLU A 244 11.31 0.02 11.06
CA GLU A 244 10.58 1.30 10.99
C GLU A 244 9.07 1.10 10.83
N PHE A 245 8.64 0.06 10.10
CA PHE A 245 7.24 -0.31 9.98
C PHE A 245 6.69 -0.77 11.35
N GLU A 246 7.42 -1.63 12.05
CA GLU A 246 7.09 -2.09 13.40
C GLU A 246 6.94 -0.92 14.39
N ALA A 247 7.87 0.05 14.31
CA ALA A 247 7.77 1.27 15.11
C ALA A 247 6.51 2.10 14.78
N ALA A 248 6.10 2.14 13.51
CA ALA A 248 4.88 2.82 13.11
C ALA A 248 3.62 2.09 13.61
N VAL A 249 3.62 0.75 13.61
CA VAL A 249 2.53 -0.07 14.18
C VAL A 249 2.44 0.10 15.69
N LEU A 250 3.57 0.11 16.40
CA LEU A 250 3.60 0.38 17.86
C LEU A 250 3.08 1.78 18.19
N ASP A 251 3.46 2.80 17.39
CA ASP A 251 2.93 4.16 17.54
C ASP A 251 1.41 4.19 17.35
N TYR A 252 0.90 3.51 16.30
CA TYR A 252 -0.52 3.36 16.06
C TYR A 252 -1.25 2.69 17.25
N GLN A 253 -0.72 1.62 17.81
CA GLN A 253 -1.32 0.87 18.92
C GLN A 253 -1.36 1.65 20.25
N ARG A 254 -0.44 2.61 20.44
CA ARG A 254 -0.42 3.50 21.60
C ARG A 254 -1.50 4.58 21.56
N ARG A 255 -2.09 4.83 20.37
CA ARG A 255 -3.11 5.86 20.20
C ARG A 255 -4.50 5.30 20.52
N GLU A 256 -5.32 6.13 21.17
CA GLU A 256 -6.73 5.83 21.43
C GLU A 256 -7.57 6.34 20.24
N ARG A 257 -8.18 5.44 19.48
CA ARG A 257 -9.10 5.80 18.39
C ARG A 257 -10.47 6.15 18.96
N ARG A 258 -10.86 7.41 18.92
CA ARG A 258 -12.08 7.90 19.57
C ARG A 258 -13.27 8.07 18.62
N PHE A 259 -13.06 8.20 17.32
CA PHE A 259 -14.11 8.44 16.32
C PHE A 259 -15.16 9.48 16.78
N GLY A 260 -14.69 10.57 17.43
CA GLY A 260 -15.56 11.61 17.99
C GLY A 260 -16.14 11.31 19.37
N LEU A 261 -15.87 10.14 19.96
CA LEU A 261 -16.27 9.79 21.33
C LEU A 261 -15.30 10.35 22.38
N THR A 262 -15.74 10.47 23.63
CA THR A 262 -14.83 10.76 24.76
C THR A 262 -14.10 9.49 25.20
N SER A 263 -12.94 9.63 25.88
CA SER A 263 -12.18 8.49 26.41
C SER A 263 -13.01 7.59 27.33
N GLU A 264 -13.94 8.20 28.12
CA GLU A 264 -14.86 7.49 28.98
C GLU A 264 -15.88 6.64 28.21
N GLN A 265 -16.36 7.13 27.06
CA GLN A 265 -17.28 6.39 26.18
C GLN A 265 -16.60 5.22 25.49
N VAL A 266 -15.35 5.37 25.07
CA VAL A 266 -14.55 4.30 24.48
C VAL A 266 -14.32 3.19 25.49
N SER A 267 -13.88 3.53 26.71
CA SER A 267 -13.63 2.54 27.77
C SER A 267 -14.91 1.81 28.24
N SER A 268 -16.05 2.49 28.29
CA SER A 268 -17.33 1.87 28.63
C SER A 268 -17.93 0.99 27.53
N GLY A 269 -17.63 1.29 26.25
CA GLY A 269 -18.02 0.47 25.09
C GLY A 269 -17.25 -0.86 25.03
N SER A 270 -15.96 -0.84 25.29
CA SER A 270 -15.09 -2.02 25.37
C SER A 270 -15.50 -2.97 26.50
N ALA A 271 -15.93 -2.43 27.67
CA ALA A 271 -16.39 -3.23 28.78
C ALA A 271 -17.72 -3.95 28.51
N ARG A 272 -18.59 -3.42 27.65
CA ARG A 272 -19.86 -4.06 27.27
C ARG A 272 -19.72 -5.21 26.28
N SER A 273 -18.69 -5.21 25.42
CA SER A 273 -18.44 -6.32 24.49
C SER A 273 -17.81 -7.54 25.17
N SER A 274 -17.07 -7.36 26.27
CA SER A 274 -16.49 -8.47 27.05
C SER A 274 -17.49 -9.16 27.97
N SER A 275 -18.57 -8.48 28.43
CA SER A 275 -19.58 -9.06 29.29
C SER A 275 -20.72 -9.80 28.58
N ALA A 276 -20.83 -9.64 27.23
CA ALA A 276 -21.84 -10.34 26.44
C ALA A 276 -21.44 -11.78 26.08
N ASN A 277 -20.15 -12.14 26.20
CA ASN A 277 -19.65 -13.49 25.90
C ASN A 277 -19.59 -14.43 27.08
N GLU A 278 -19.91 -14.00 28.30
CA GLU A 278 -19.91 -14.85 29.52
C GLU A 278 -21.29 -15.34 29.95
N SER A 279 -22.37 -15.02 29.23
CA SER A 279 -23.75 -15.40 29.65
C SER A 279 -24.42 -16.50 28.81
N ASP A 280 -23.67 -17.19 27.93
CA ASP A 280 -24.15 -18.38 27.19
C ASP A 280 -23.16 -19.55 27.35
N SER A 281 -23.11 -20.10 28.58
CA SER A 281 -22.50 -21.42 28.89
C SER A 281 -23.37 -22.18 29.85
#